data_391e84acbae0c78967ab340ca7d3360c
#
_entry.id   391e84acbae0c78967ab340ca7d3360c
#
_cell.length_a   1.000
_cell.length_b   1.000
_cell.length_c   1.000
_cell.angle_alpha   90.00
_cell.angle_beta   90.00
_cell.angle_gamma   90.00
#
_symmetry.space_group_name_H-M   'P 1'
#
loop_
_entity.id
_entity.type
_entity.pdbx_description
1 polymer ?
#
loop_
_entity_poly.entity_id
_entity_poly.type
_entity_poly.pdbx_seq_one_letter_code
_entity_poly.pdbx_strand_id
1 'polypeptide(L)'
;MTKRYAVAVLIGRFEPFHNGHQANIAQAFSLADHVQILIGSSYQPRTPKNPFKFHERMEMISASLGRSEKVLGSLKQNYSIHALRDFKYSDNSWIAQVQKTVATQHPGVSDKDICILGYDKDESSWYNHAFPEWDFIPLEGFVEHGSRPIDATKIRELYFEGHLDFLSGAIPSAVLNYLKEFMETEFYTDMVEEYKFYKNYHKSWEPAPFVPIFQTTDACVIQGGHILLIQRGFSPGKGLWALPGGFINPKERLEDCVIRELVEETKIKVPEIVLRKGITYNEVFDHPDRDLRGRTITMAYLIELDGGNGELPRVKGSDDAKKAKWFKLSEVEEMGEFLYGDHAHIIKTLVARAKK
;
A
#
# COMPACT_ATOMS: atom_id res chain seq x y z
N MET A 1 -18.70 6.62 34.10
CA MET A 1 -19.70 6.18 33.13
C MET A 1 -19.36 4.76 32.73
N THR A 2 -20.32 3.86 32.71
CA THR A 2 -20.13 2.50 32.23
C THR A 2 -19.90 2.55 30.73
N LYS A 3 -18.80 2.02 30.23
CA LYS A 3 -18.50 1.94 28.80
C LYS A 3 -19.48 0.97 28.15
N ARG A 4 -19.87 1.28 26.93
CA ARG A 4 -20.92 0.53 26.21
C ARG A 4 -20.40 -0.73 25.55
N TYR A 5 -19.12 -0.71 25.13
CA TYR A 5 -18.48 -1.80 24.38
C TYR A 5 -17.24 -2.33 25.09
N ALA A 6 -16.90 -3.59 24.85
CA ALA A 6 -15.66 -4.17 25.28
C ALA A 6 -14.49 -3.67 24.40
N VAL A 7 -14.73 -3.60 23.09
CA VAL A 7 -13.72 -3.22 22.08
C VAL A 7 -14.25 -2.19 21.09
N ALA A 8 -13.49 -1.13 20.86
CA ALA A 8 -13.70 -0.19 19.77
C ALA A 8 -12.58 -0.34 18.73
N VAL A 9 -12.95 -0.60 17.48
CA VAL A 9 -12.03 -0.79 16.36
C VAL A 9 -11.91 0.49 15.55
N LEU A 10 -10.68 0.95 15.33
CA LEU A 10 -10.35 2.07 14.46
C LEU A 10 -9.41 1.60 13.36
N ILE A 11 -9.80 1.77 12.10
CA ILE A 11 -9.00 1.40 10.93
C ILE A 11 -8.57 2.67 10.20
N GLY A 12 -7.29 2.79 9.91
CA GLY A 12 -6.76 3.93 9.18
C GLY A 12 -5.34 3.71 8.69
N ARG A 13 -4.89 4.56 7.76
CA ARG A 13 -3.49 4.53 7.30
C ARG A 13 -2.56 5.31 8.22
N PHE A 14 -3.05 6.39 8.81
CA PHE A 14 -2.28 7.28 9.71
C PHE A 14 -0.98 7.81 9.04
N GLU A 15 -1.11 8.38 7.85
CA GLU A 15 0.00 8.83 7.00
C GLU A 15 0.06 10.37 6.78
N PRO A 16 0.55 11.17 7.75
CA PRO A 16 0.89 10.81 9.12
C PRO A 16 -0.31 10.82 10.08
N PHE A 17 -0.06 10.45 11.33
CA PHE A 17 -1.01 10.64 12.42
C PHE A 17 -1.24 12.15 12.65
N HIS A 18 -2.50 12.57 12.83
CA HIS A 18 -2.87 13.99 12.98
C HIS A 18 -3.95 14.18 14.05
N ASN A 19 -4.24 15.45 14.40
CA ASN A 19 -5.16 15.79 15.48
C ASN A 19 -6.57 15.21 15.29
N GLY A 20 -7.04 15.07 14.04
CA GLY A 20 -8.31 14.39 13.76
C GLY A 20 -8.29 12.90 14.16
N HIS A 21 -7.19 12.19 13.88
CA HIS A 21 -7.03 10.82 14.36
C HIS A 21 -6.97 10.72 15.88
N GLN A 22 -6.29 11.68 16.54
CA GLN A 22 -6.23 11.74 17.99
C GLN A 22 -7.60 11.95 18.63
N ALA A 23 -8.43 12.83 18.05
CA ALA A 23 -9.81 13.06 18.51
C ALA A 23 -10.66 11.79 18.35
N ASN A 24 -10.53 11.06 17.23
CA ASN A 24 -11.25 9.82 17.00
C ASN A 24 -10.88 8.74 18.02
N ILE A 25 -9.59 8.62 18.35
CA ILE A 25 -9.13 7.69 19.40
C ILE A 25 -9.66 8.11 20.78
N ALA A 26 -9.71 9.42 21.08
CA ALA A 26 -10.29 9.90 22.33
C ALA A 26 -11.78 9.56 22.43
N GLN A 27 -12.54 9.67 21.33
CA GLN A 27 -13.94 9.24 21.28
C GLN A 27 -14.06 7.73 21.50
N ALA A 28 -13.22 6.91 20.87
CA ALA A 28 -13.23 5.47 21.07
C ALA A 28 -12.97 5.08 22.54
N PHE A 29 -12.03 5.75 23.21
CA PHE A 29 -11.80 5.54 24.65
C PHE A 29 -12.99 5.88 25.53
N SER A 30 -13.87 6.78 25.12
CA SER A 30 -15.10 7.08 25.88
C SER A 30 -16.18 6.01 25.73
N LEU A 31 -16.10 5.19 24.68
CA LEU A 31 -17.13 4.21 24.30
C LEU A 31 -16.79 2.78 24.74
N ALA A 32 -15.50 2.41 24.74
CA ALA A 32 -15.07 1.03 24.93
C ALA A 32 -13.97 0.88 25.98
N ASP A 33 -13.86 -0.33 26.55
CA ASP A 33 -12.83 -0.68 27.55
C ASP A 33 -11.46 -0.80 26.91
N HIS A 34 -11.40 -1.24 25.64
CA HIS A 34 -10.18 -1.35 24.85
C HIS A 34 -10.35 -0.71 23.48
N VAL A 35 -9.30 -0.04 22.99
CA VAL A 35 -9.25 0.53 21.65
C VAL A 35 -8.27 -0.26 20.77
N GLN A 36 -8.79 -0.94 19.76
CA GLN A 36 -8.00 -1.68 18.79
C GLN A 36 -7.73 -0.80 17.57
N ILE A 37 -6.48 -0.37 17.41
CA ILE A 37 -6.03 0.45 16.27
C ILE A 37 -5.44 -0.46 15.21
N LEU A 38 -6.02 -0.46 14.00
CA LEU A 38 -5.58 -1.25 12.88
C LEU A 38 -4.98 -0.34 11.81
N ILE A 39 -3.67 -0.47 11.58
CA ILE A 39 -2.93 0.36 10.62
C ILE A 39 -2.94 -0.32 9.25
N GLY A 40 -3.74 0.20 8.33
CA GLY A 40 -3.81 -0.24 6.93
C GLY A 40 -2.54 0.10 6.13
N SER A 41 -2.45 -0.43 4.92
CA SER A 41 -1.30 -0.27 4.01
C SER A 41 0.05 -0.57 4.69
N SER A 42 0.04 -1.50 5.64
CA SER A 42 1.25 -2.07 6.21
C SER A 42 1.85 -3.10 5.24
N TYR A 43 3.14 -3.32 5.29
CA TYR A 43 3.87 -4.20 4.37
C TYR A 43 3.93 -3.70 2.91
N GLN A 44 3.74 -2.38 2.72
CA GLN A 44 3.89 -1.72 1.41
C GLN A 44 5.26 -1.02 1.33
N PRO A 45 5.85 -0.88 0.13
CA PRO A 45 6.99 -0.02 -0.06
C PRO A 45 6.63 1.44 0.28
N ARG A 46 7.64 2.25 0.60
CA ARG A 46 7.43 3.70 0.75
C ARG A 46 7.02 4.32 -0.57
N THR A 47 6.05 5.20 -0.51
CA THR A 47 5.61 6.04 -1.63
C THR A 47 5.17 7.40 -1.06
N PRO A 48 5.05 8.45 -1.87
CA PRO A 48 4.49 9.72 -1.38
C PRO A 48 3.07 9.61 -0.80
N LYS A 49 2.31 8.58 -1.19
CA LYS A 49 0.99 8.28 -0.61
C LYS A 49 1.09 7.59 0.75
N ASN A 50 2.11 6.74 0.94
CA ASN A 50 2.38 5.96 2.17
C ASN A 50 3.86 6.07 2.55
N PRO A 51 4.33 7.25 3.05
CA PRO A 51 5.75 7.48 3.29
C PRO A 51 6.31 6.77 4.52
N PHE A 52 5.45 6.37 5.46
CA PHE A 52 5.89 5.84 6.73
C PHE A 52 5.60 4.34 6.87
N LYS A 53 6.58 3.59 7.39
CA LYS A 53 6.43 2.17 7.71
C LYS A 53 5.49 1.95 8.90
N PHE A 54 5.01 0.73 9.09
CA PHE A 54 4.11 0.39 10.20
C PHE A 54 4.68 0.81 11.56
N HIS A 55 5.94 0.47 11.87
CA HIS A 55 6.55 0.78 13.16
C HIS A 55 6.69 2.30 13.39
N GLU A 56 6.94 3.08 12.36
CA GLU A 56 7.04 4.54 12.43
C GLU A 56 5.68 5.17 12.77
N ARG A 57 4.61 4.69 12.11
CA ARG A 57 3.24 5.14 12.40
C ARG A 57 2.80 4.72 13.80
N MET A 58 3.13 3.51 14.22
CA MET A 58 2.90 3.02 15.57
C MET A 58 3.60 3.90 16.62
N GLU A 59 4.85 4.31 16.36
CA GLU A 59 5.60 5.22 17.23
C GLU A 59 4.95 6.60 17.29
N MET A 60 4.57 7.20 16.16
CA MET A 60 3.85 8.47 16.11
C MET A 60 2.57 8.44 16.95
N ILE A 61 1.77 7.37 16.81
CA ILE A 61 0.53 7.18 17.56
C ILE A 61 0.84 7.06 19.06
N SER A 62 1.73 6.15 19.43
CA SER A 62 2.05 5.87 20.84
C SER A 62 2.65 7.08 21.55
N ALA A 63 3.57 7.81 20.90
CA ALA A 63 4.16 9.03 21.45
C ALA A 63 3.12 10.16 21.62
N SER A 64 2.14 10.23 20.71
CA SER A 64 1.07 11.22 20.80
C SER A 64 0.08 10.89 21.91
N LEU A 65 -0.28 9.64 22.10
CA LEU A 65 -1.17 9.20 23.16
C LEU A 65 -0.52 9.30 24.56
N GLY A 66 0.75 8.89 24.70
CA GLY A 66 1.46 8.93 25.98
C GLY A 66 1.75 10.35 26.50
N ARG A 67 1.79 11.36 25.62
CA ARG A 67 1.97 12.78 26.00
C ARG A 67 0.65 13.53 26.24
N SER A 68 -0.47 12.88 25.98
CA SER A 68 -1.81 13.50 26.03
C SER A 68 -2.53 13.36 27.37
N GLU A 69 -1.81 13.26 28.52
CA GLU A 69 -2.43 13.18 29.84
C GLU A 69 -3.46 14.31 30.11
N LYS A 70 -3.25 15.49 29.50
CA LYS A 70 -4.20 16.61 29.61
C LYS A 70 -5.50 16.43 28.80
N VAL A 71 -5.48 15.63 27.74
CA VAL A 71 -6.62 15.43 26.83
C VAL A 71 -7.40 14.16 27.19
N LEU A 72 -6.71 13.14 27.70
CA LEU A 72 -7.29 11.80 27.91
C LEU A 72 -7.51 11.44 29.39
N GLY A 73 -7.07 12.29 30.31
CA GLY A 73 -7.19 12.05 31.76
C GLY A 73 -6.30 10.90 32.25
N SER A 74 -6.30 10.64 33.56
CA SER A 74 -5.50 9.58 34.21
C SER A 74 -6.02 8.15 34.00
N LEU A 75 -6.83 7.92 32.94
CA LEU A 75 -7.28 6.57 32.60
C LEU A 75 -6.07 5.78 32.07
N LYS A 76 -5.79 4.65 32.67
CA LYS A 76 -4.91 3.62 32.08
C LYS A 76 -5.51 3.29 30.72
N GLN A 77 -4.92 3.88 29.67
CA GLN A 77 -5.41 3.70 28.32
C GLN A 77 -5.10 2.27 27.88
N ASN A 78 -6.16 1.51 27.69
CA ASN A 78 -6.03 0.15 27.22
C ASN A 78 -6.22 0.16 25.68
N TYR A 79 -5.12 0.11 24.95
CA TYR A 79 -5.14 0.03 23.49
C TYR A 79 -4.09 -0.94 22.96
N SER A 80 -4.32 -1.39 21.74
CA SER A 80 -3.36 -2.17 20.97
C SER A 80 -3.30 -1.69 19.53
N ILE A 81 -2.15 -1.85 18.90
CA ILE A 81 -1.90 -1.41 17.52
C ILE A 81 -1.43 -2.61 16.70
N HIS A 82 -2.11 -2.87 15.58
CA HIS A 82 -1.76 -4.00 14.71
C HIS A 82 -1.72 -3.58 13.25
N ALA A 83 -0.85 -4.25 12.48
CA ALA A 83 -0.68 -4.05 11.06
C ALA A 83 -1.77 -4.78 10.27
N LEU A 84 -2.34 -4.11 9.26
CA LEU A 84 -3.19 -4.72 8.25
C LEU A 84 -2.50 -4.69 6.88
N ARG A 85 -2.59 -5.81 6.17
CA ARG A 85 -2.18 -5.91 4.76
C ARG A 85 -3.33 -5.44 3.86
N ASP A 86 -3.00 -4.77 2.78
CA ASP A 86 -3.98 -4.48 1.73
C ASP A 86 -4.24 -5.69 0.86
N PHE A 87 -5.51 -5.87 0.45
CA PHE A 87 -5.96 -6.91 -0.48
C PHE A 87 -6.74 -6.23 -1.61
N LYS A 88 -6.03 -5.53 -2.49
CA LYS A 88 -6.63 -4.69 -3.55
C LYS A 88 -7.67 -5.40 -4.43
N TYR A 89 -7.58 -6.72 -4.55
CA TYR A 89 -8.43 -7.54 -5.42
C TYR A 89 -9.27 -8.57 -4.64
N SER A 90 -9.39 -8.44 -3.30
CA SER A 90 -10.17 -9.37 -2.48
C SER A 90 -10.63 -8.74 -1.17
N ASP A 91 -11.76 -8.03 -1.19
CA ASP A 91 -12.37 -7.45 0.01
C ASP A 91 -12.66 -8.50 1.08
N ASN A 92 -13.11 -9.70 0.67
CA ASN A 92 -13.35 -10.80 1.61
C ASN A 92 -12.09 -11.22 2.38
N SER A 93 -10.92 -11.23 1.73
CA SER A 93 -9.65 -11.55 2.41
C SER A 93 -9.27 -10.45 3.40
N TRP A 94 -9.54 -9.20 3.07
CA TRP A 94 -9.30 -8.07 3.96
C TRP A 94 -10.25 -8.11 5.17
N ILE A 95 -11.55 -8.33 4.96
CA ILE A 95 -12.55 -8.49 6.02
C ILE A 95 -12.15 -9.62 6.97
N ALA A 96 -11.81 -10.78 6.42
CA ALA A 96 -11.40 -11.95 7.21
C ALA A 96 -10.13 -11.66 8.03
N GLN A 97 -9.19 -10.89 7.50
CA GLN A 97 -8.00 -10.48 8.25
C GLN A 97 -8.36 -9.56 9.41
N VAL A 98 -9.22 -8.57 9.21
CA VAL A 98 -9.68 -7.66 10.27
C VAL A 98 -10.36 -8.46 11.38
N GLN A 99 -11.36 -9.29 11.05
CA GLN A 99 -12.08 -10.13 12.02
C GLN A 99 -11.13 -11.05 12.78
N LYS A 100 -10.21 -11.74 12.07
CA LYS A 100 -9.22 -12.61 12.69
C LYS A 100 -8.31 -11.86 13.65
N THR A 101 -7.86 -10.66 13.28
CA THR A 101 -6.99 -9.84 14.13
C THR A 101 -7.71 -9.46 15.41
N VAL A 102 -8.95 -8.97 15.32
CA VAL A 102 -9.76 -8.59 16.49
C VAL A 102 -10.04 -9.82 17.39
N ALA A 103 -10.53 -10.92 16.81
CA ALA A 103 -10.83 -12.13 17.58
C ALA A 103 -9.59 -12.73 18.27
N THR A 104 -8.41 -12.66 17.64
CA THR A 104 -7.16 -13.15 18.23
C THR A 104 -6.71 -12.31 19.41
N GLN A 105 -6.90 -11.00 19.36
CA GLN A 105 -6.52 -10.07 20.42
C GLN A 105 -7.52 -10.04 21.57
N HIS A 106 -8.79 -10.36 21.31
CA HIS A 106 -9.88 -10.30 22.26
C HIS A 106 -10.66 -11.63 22.32
N PRO A 107 -9.98 -12.72 22.73
CA PRO A 107 -10.64 -14.04 22.77
C PRO A 107 -11.84 -14.04 23.74
N GLY A 108 -12.97 -14.51 23.25
CA GLY A 108 -14.21 -14.62 24.02
C GLY A 108 -15.06 -13.34 24.12
N VAL A 109 -14.65 -12.24 23.51
CA VAL A 109 -15.51 -11.06 23.36
C VAL A 109 -16.57 -11.36 22.31
N SER A 110 -17.84 -11.05 22.65
CA SER A 110 -18.97 -11.18 21.70
C SER A 110 -18.92 -10.08 20.64
N ASP A 111 -19.29 -10.39 19.41
CA ASP A 111 -19.37 -9.40 18.33
C ASP A 111 -20.30 -8.23 18.68
N LYS A 112 -21.35 -8.45 19.47
CA LYS A 112 -22.27 -7.40 19.96
C LYS A 112 -21.62 -6.43 20.94
N ASP A 113 -20.48 -6.79 21.54
CA ASP A 113 -19.72 -5.94 22.44
C ASP A 113 -18.55 -5.23 21.70
N ILE A 114 -18.53 -5.31 20.35
CA ILE A 114 -17.56 -4.65 19.49
C ILE A 114 -18.25 -3.54 18.72
N CYS A 115 -17.59 -2.39 18.61
CA CYS A 115 -17.98 -1.35 17.67
C CYS A 115 -16.82 -0.96 16.75
N ILE A 116 -17.15 -0.53 15.54
CA ILE A 116 -16.20 0.06 14.60
C ILE A 116 -16.51 1.53 14.43
N LEU A 117 -15.49 2.38 14.53
CA LEU A 117 -15.62 3.82 14.34
C LEU A 117 -15.03 4.21 12.99
N GLY A 118 -15.76 5.01 12.22
CA GLY A 118 -15.32 5.46 10.92
C GLY A 118 -16.10 6.64 10.39
N TYR A 119 -15.57 7.28 9.35
CA TYR A 119 -16.30 8.31 8.62
C TYR A 119 -17.16 7.66 7.55
N ASP A 120 -18.40 8.10 7.44
CA ASP A 120 -19.30 7.71 6.35
C ASP A 120 -19.36 8.83 5.31
N LYS A 121 -18.31 8.94 4.48
CA LYS A 121 -18.10 10.09 3.58
C LYS A 121 -18.45 9.80 2.13
N ASP A 122 -18.06 8.62 1.65
CA ASP A 122 -18.12 8.22 0.24
C ASP A 122 -17.95 6.69 0.09
N GLU A 123 -17.88 6.22 -1.15
CA GLU A 123 -17.71 4.79 -1.45
C GLU A 123 -16.45 4.16 -0.82
N SER A 124 -15.44 4.96 -0.46
CA SER A 124 -14.24 4.43 0.24
C SER A 124 -14.52 4.03 1.69
N SER A 125 -15.68 4.41 2.21
CA SER A 125 -16.14 4.09 3.57
C SER A 125 -16.92 2.77 3.66
N TRP A 126 -17.02 2.01 2.56
CA TRP A 126 -17.78 0.74 2.46
C TRP A 126 -17.46 -0.25 3.59
N TYR A 127 -16.21 -0.27 4.04
CA TYR A 127 -15.75 -1.20 5.07
C TYR A 127 -16.41 -0.98 6.44
N ASN A 128 -16.96 0.20 6.71
CA ASN A 128 -17.69 0.45 7.95
C ASN A 128 -18.94 -0.45 8.08
N HIS A 129 -19.49 -0.87 6.93
CA HIS A 129 -20.66 -1.73 6.83
C HIS A 129 -20.31 -3.19 6.48
N ALA A 130 -19.02 -3.49 6.37
CA ALA A 130 -18.55 -4.85 6.05
C ALA A 130 -18.59 -5.83 7.23
N PHE A 131 -18.90 -5.33 8.43
CA PHE A 131 -18.95 -6.09 9.68
C PHE A 131 -20.35 -5.99 10.29
N PRO A 132 -21.36 -6.70 9.74
CA PRO A 132 -22.76 -6.54 10.13
C PRO A 132 -23.04 -6.94 11.58
N GLU A 133 -22.15 -7.71 12.20
CA GLU A 133 -22.27 -8.14 13.61
C GLU A 133 -21.74 -7.10 14.60
N TRP A 134 -21.00 -6.07 14.11
CA TRP A 134 -20.42 -5.00 14.92
C TRP A 134 -21.26 -3.72 14.80
N ASP A 135 -21.40 -2.98 15.89
CA ASP A 135 -22.06 -1.67 15.83
C ASP A 135 -21.17 -0.64 15.11
N PHE A 136 -21.68 0.00 14.05
CA PHE A 136 -21.01 1.11 13.41
C PHE A 136 -21.30 2.43 14.14
N ILE A 137 -20.25 3.14 14.51
CA ILE A 137 -20.32 4.46 15.16
C ILE A 137 -19.74 5.50 14.19
N PRO A 138 -20.59 6.36 13.61
CA PRO A 138 -20.10 7.40 12.71
C PRO A 138 -19.26 8.44 13.48
N LEU A 139 -18.14 8.81 12.88
CA LEU A 139 -17.27 9.89 13.37
C LEU A 139 -17.69 11.22 12.75
N GLU A 140 -17.78 12.25 13.57
CA GLU A 140 -17.91 13.63 13.08
C GLU A 140 -16.53 14.12 12.64
N GLY A 141 -16.46 14.83 11.49
CA GLY A 141 -15.21 15.39 11.00
C GLY A 141 -14.61 16.36 12.03
N PHE A 142 -13.35 16.14 12.43
CA PHE A 142 -12.65 17.07 13.31
C PHE A 142 -12.42 18.38 12.58
N VAL A 143 -13.02 19.45 13.07
CA VAL A 143 -12.90 20.81 12.55
C VAL A 143 -12.29 21.68 13.65
N GLU A 144 -11.07 22.16 13.44
CA GLU A 144 -10.44 23.10 14.34
C GLU A 144 -10.98 24.52 14.06
N HIS A 145 -11.80 25.07 15.00
CA HIS A 145 -12.27 26.46 15.03
C HIS A 145 -12.67 27.07 13.65
N GLY A 146 -13.61 26.43 12.93
CA GLY A 146 -14.13 26.95 11.65
C GLY A 146 -13.28 26.70 10.43
N SER A 147 -12.20 25.94 10.56
CA SER A 147 -11.32 25.51 9.47
C SER A 147 -11.89 24.29 8.73
N ARG A 148 -11.35 23.99 7.54
CA ARG A 148 -11.68 22.73 6.82
C ARG A 148 -11.21 21.52 7.61
N PRO A 149 -11.89 20.36 7.47
CA PRO A 149 -11.42 19.12 8.10
C PRO A 149 -9.95 18.85 7.76
N ILE A 150 -9.19 18.38 8.75
CA ILE A 150 -7.79 18.02 8.55
C ILE A 150 -7.73 16.81 7.60
N ASP A 151 -6.95 16.94 6.54
CA ASP A 151 -6.74 15.90 5.53
C ASP A 151 -5.27 15.50 5.47
N ALA A 152 -4.99 14.20 5.69
CA ALA A 152 -3.65 13.64 5.62
C ALA A 152 -2.98 13.84 4.24
N THR A 153 -3.76 13.93 3.16
CA THR A 153 -3.23 14.21 1.82
C THR A 153 -2.63 15.61 1.77
N LYS A 154 -3.36 16.60 2.27
CA LYS A 154 -2.86 17.99 2.33
C LYS A 154 -1.66 18.13 3.26
N ILE A 155 -1.62 17.39 4.37
CA ILE A 155 -0.47 17.36 5.27
C ILE A 155 0.76 16.83 4.52
N ARG A 156 0.65 15.73 3.76
CA ARG A 156 1.78 15.18 2.97
C ARG A 156 2.24 16.12 1.87
N GLU A 157 1.31 16.79 1.17
CA GLU A 157 1.65 17.81 0.17
C GLU A 157 2.53 18.90 0.78
N LEU A 158 2.06 19.55 1.85
CA LEU A 158 2.80 20.60 2.55
C LEU A 158 4.15 20.10 3.07
N TYR A 159 4.20 18.87 3.58
CA TYR A 159 5.41 18.25 4.07
C TYR A 159 6.47 18.06 2.97
N PHE A 160 6.08 17.49 1.81
CA PHE A 160 7.00 17.29 0.68
C PHE A 160 7.35 18.58 -0.07
N GLU A 161 6.55 19.63 0.08
CA GLU A 161 6.84 20.98 -0.41
C GLU A 161 7.74 21.79 0.55
N GLY A 162 8.09 21.24 1.72
CA GLY A 162 8.94 21.87 2.70
C GLY A 162 8.22 22.86 3.62
N HIS A 163 6.91 22.86 3.64
CA HIS A 163 6.06 23.78 4.42
C HIS A 163 5.68 23.23 5.80
N LEU A 164 6.67 22.72 6.54
CA LEU A 164 6.44 22.06 7.84
C LEU A 164 5.82 22.99 8.89
N ASP A 165 6.14 24.30 8.84
CA ASP A 165 5.64 25.29 9.81
C ASP A 165 4.10 25.41 9.79
N PHE A 166 3.46 25.17 8.64
CA PHE A 166 2.00 25.18 8.52
C PHE A 166 1.31 23.97 9.16
N LEU A 167 2.06 22.97 9.60
CA LEU A 167 1.53 21.74 10.18
C LEU A 167 1.37 21.79 11.70
N SER A 168 1.90 22.82 12.39
CA SER A 168 1.96 22.89 13.86
C SER A 168 0.59 22.82 14.56
N GLY A 169 -0.49 23.30 13.91
CA GLY A 169 -1.85 23.21 14.42
C GLY A 169 -2.62 21.95 14.00
N ALA A 170 -2.12 21.25 12.98
CA ALA A 170 -2.81 20.10 12.37
C ALA A 170 -2.36 18.74 12.94
N ILE A 171 -1.15 18.67 13.48
CA ILE A 171 -0.54 17.44 13.97
C ILE A 171 -0.03 17.57 15.41
N PRO A 172 -0.01 16.46 16.19
CA PRO A 172 0.58 16.46 17.52
C PRO A 172 2.07 16.82 17.49
N SER A 173 2.57 17.45 18.56
CA SER A 173 3.99 17.86 18.66
C SER A 173 4.97 16.67 18.52
N ALA A 174 4.57 15.48 18.99
CA ALA A 174 5.37 14.27 18.84
C ALA A 174 5.54 13.90 17.36
N VAL A 175 4.47 13.99 16.57
CA VAL A 175 4.50 13.74 15.12
C VAL A 175 5.32 14.81 14.41
N LEU A 176 5.17 16.08 14.78
CA LEU A 176 5.96 17.17 14.20
C LEU A 176 7.45 16.96 14.40
N ASN A 177 7.86 16.51 15.60
CA ASN A 177 9.25 16.20 15.88
C ASN A 177 9.75 15.03 15.02
N TYR A 178 8.95 13.95 14.94
CA TYR A 178 9.26 12.82 14.08
C TYR A 178 9.46 13.24 12.61
N LEU A 179 8.54 14.06 12.07
CA LEU A 179 8.65 14.55 10.69
C LEU A 179 9.91 15.37 10.46
N LYS A 180 10.35 16.19 11.46
CA LYS A 180 11.62 16.92 11.40
C LYS A 180 12.82 15.98 11.33
N GLU A 181 12.87 14.96 12.17
CA GLU A 181 13.94 13.97 12.17
C GLU A 181 13.94 13.15 10.88
N PHE A 182 12.77 12.78 10.36
CA PHE A 182 12.66 12.04 9.10
C PHE A 182 13.15 12.85 7.89
N MET A 183 13.04 14.20 7.91
CA MET A 183 13.59 15.07 6.83
C MET A 183 15.11 14.96 6.68
N GLU A 184 15.83 14.55 7.71
CA GLU A 184 17.29 14.37 7.69
C GLU A 184 17.70 13.02 7.09
N THR A 185 16.75 12.17 6.69
CA THR A 185 17.01 10.84 6.14
C THR A 185 17.07 10.83 4.61
N GLU A 186 17.80 9.86 4.05
CA GLU A 186 17.79 9.60 2.61
C GLU A 186 16.38 9.22 2.11
N PHE A 187 15.58 8.56 2.95
CA PHE A 187 14.21 8.18 2.62
C PHE A 187 13.33 9.40 2.32
N TYR A 188 13.48 10.49 3.07
CA TYR A 188 12.74 11.71 2.79
C TYR A 188 13.15 12.31 1.44
N THR A 189 14.45 12.36 1.15
CA THR A 189 14.96 12.86 -0.12
C THR A 189 14.39 12.06 -1.30
N ASP A 190 14.43 10.73 -1.23
CA ASP A 190 13.87 9.85 -2.24
C ASP A 190 12.35 10.07 -2.41
N MET A 191 11.60 10.26 -1.31
CA MET A 191 10.16 10.54 -1.36
C MET A 191 9.84 11.91 -1.97
N VAL A 192 10.66 12.93 -1.72
CA VAL A 192 10.51 14.26 -2.34
C VAL A 192 10.76 14.18 -3.85
N GLU A 193 11.79 13.42 -4.28
CA GLU A 193 12.06 13.19 -5.71
C GLU A 193 10.88 12.47 -6.38
N GLU A 194 10.36 11.44 -5.74
CA GLU A 194 9.23 10.67 -6.26
C GLU A 194 7.93 11.49 -6.25
N TYR A 195 7.68 12.31 -5.23
CA TYR A 195 6.55 13.25 -5.19
C TYR A 195 6.60 14.24 -6.36
N LYS A 196 7.78 14.83 -6.61
CA LYS A 196 7.99 15.74 -7.74
C LYS A 196 7.78 15.04 -9.08
N PHE A 197 8.23 13.78 -9.20
CA PHE A 197 8.00 12.97 -10.39
C PHE A 197 6.51 12.83 -10.66
N TYR A 198 5.70 12.39 -9.69
CA TYR A 198 4.25 12.23 -9.88
C TYR A 198 3.56 13.56 -10.19
N LYS A 199 3.92 14.63 -9.49
CA LYS A 199 3.37 15.96 -9.74
C LYS A 199 3.63 16.44 -11.18
N ASN A 200 4.85 16.25 -11.69
CA ASN A 200 5.20 16.58 -13.06
C ASN A 200 4.52 15.66 -14.07
N TYR A 201 4.43 14.37 -13.76
CA TYR A 201 3.74 13.39 -14.60
C TYR A 201 2.26 13.75 -14.79
N HIS A 202 1.54 14.03 -13.71
CA HIS A 202 0.15 14.46 -13.78
C HIS A 202 0.00 15.76 -14.58
N LYS A 203 0.86 16.74 -14.32
CA LYS A 203 0.85 18.02 -15.05
C LYS A 203 1.04 17.85 -16.56
N SER A 204 1.83 16.87 -16.99
CA SER A 204 2.06 16.63 -18.42
C SER A 204 0.80 16.18 -19.16
N TRP A 205 -0.19 15.65 -18.45
CA TRP A 205 -1.47 15.18 -19.00
C TRP A 205 -2.63 16.17 -18.82
N GLU A 206 -2.45 17.27 -18.06
CA GLU A 206 -3.48 18.30 -17.89
C GLU A 206 -4.07 18.85 -19.20
N PRO A 207 -3.28 19.01 -20.30
CA PRO A 207 -3.82 19.46 -21.57
C PRO A 207 -4.65 18.41 -22.32
N ALA A 208 -4.67 17.15 -21.87
CA ALA A 208 -5.45 16.11 -22.52
C ALA A 208 -6.96 16.39 -22.36
N PRO A 209 -7.80 16.17 -23.40
CA PRO A 209 -9.25 16.44 -23.35
C PRO A 209 -9.99 15.52 -22.37
N PHE A 210 -9.40 14.38 -22.03
CA PHE A 210 -9.91 13.40 -21.06
C PHE A 210 -8.77 12.87 -20.21
N VAL A 211 -9.08 12.45 -18.98
CA VAL A 211 -8.10 11.77 -18.11
C VAL A 211 -7.62 10.49 -18.80
N PRO A 212 -6.31 10.32 -19.03
CA PRO A 212 -5.81 9.16 -19.75
C PRO A 212 -5.97 7.88 -18.91
N ILE A 213 -6.27 6.79 -19.61
CA ILE A 213 -6.19 5.43 -19.06
C ILE A 213 -4.99 4.75 -19.71
N PHE A 214 -4.06 4.29 -18.89
CA PHE A 214 -2.82 3.69 -19.36
C PHE A 214 -2.95 2.17 -19.41
N GLN A 215 -2.36 1.57 -20.44
CA GLN A 215 -2.27 0.12 -20.59
C GLN A 215 -0.81 -0.31 -20.47
N THR A 216 -0.57 -1.30 -19.60
CA THR A 216 0.75 -1.95 -19.42
C THR A 216 0.64 -3.46 -19.55
N THR A 217 1.79 -4.12 -19.60
CA THR A 217 1.90 -5.57 -19.49
C THR A 217 2.97 -5.92 -18.47
N ASP A 218 2.82 -7.08 -17.80
CA ASP A 218 3.78 -7.61 -16.84
C ASP A 218 4.04 -9.09 -17.11
N ALA A 219 5.32 -9.52 -17.10
CA ALA A 219 5.74 -10.89 -17.33
C ALA A 219 6.07 -11.60 -16.01
N CYS A 220 5.21 -12.51 -15.56
CA CYS A 220 5.50 -13.44 -14.47
C CYS A 220 6.17 -14.69 -15.03
N VAL A 221 7.49 -14.66 -15.16
CA VAL A 221 8.27 -15.77 -15.73
C VAL A 221 8.75 -16.69 -14.60
N ILE A 222 8.35 -17.96 -14.65
CA ILE A 222 8.73 -18.96 -13.66
C ILE A 222 9.44 -20.17 -14.29
N GLN A 223 10.43 -20.67 -13.58
CA GLN A 223 11.17 -21.89 -13.92
C GLN A 223 11.75 -22.55 -12.66
N GLY A 224 11.52 -23.83 -12.47
CA GLY A 224 12.15 -24.61 -11.41
C GLY A 224 11.97 -24.02 -10.00
N GLY A 225 10.76 -23.51 -9.68
CA GLY A 225 10.48 -22.90 -8.39
C GLY A 225 11.07 -21.49 -8.20
N HIS A 226 11.57 -20.87 -9.27
CA HIS A 226 12.10 -19.50 -9.27
C HIS A 226 11.26 -18.59 -10.16
N ILE A 227 11.25 -17.30 -9.83
CA ILE A 227 10.63 -16.22 -10.59
C ILE A 227 11.67 -15.18 -10.99
N LEU A 228 11.53 -14.65 -12.19
CA LEU A 228 12.39 -13.58 -12.70
C LEU A 228 11.83 -12.21 -12.30
N LEU A 229 12.66 -11.41 -11.63
CA LEU A 229 12.33 -10.04 -11.29
C LEU A 229 13.42 -9.08 -11.77
N ILE A 230 13.02 -7.82 -12.00
CA ILE A 230 13.93 -6.70 -12.29
C ILE A 230 13.98 -5.76 -11.10
N GLN A 231 15.10 -5.07 -10.92
CA GLN A 231 15.22 -3.95 -9.99
C GLN A 231 15.09 -2.65 -10.78
N ARG A 232 14.09 -1.84 -10.46
CA ARG A 232 13.82 -0.58 -11.14
C ARG A 232 14.98 0.40 -10.99
N GLY A 233 15.41 0.99 -12.11
CA GLY A 233 16.53 1.94 -12.16
C GLY A 233 16.12 3.38 -11.85
N PHE A 234 14.87 3.74 -12.13
CA PHE A 234 14.36 5.12 -12.10
C PHE A 234 13.02 5.21 -11.36
N SER A 235 12.62 6.45 -11.02
CA SER A 235 11.29 6.74 -10.48
C SER A 235 10.19 6.46 -11.51
N PRO A 236 9.00 5.97 -11.07
CA PRO A 236 8.64 5.71 -9.69
C PRO A 236 9.18 4.37 -9.18
N GLY A 237 9.38 4.26 -7.87
CA GLY A 237 9.78 3.01 -7.24
C GLY A 237 11.24 2.60 -7.51
N LYS A 238 12.15 3.55 -7.70
CA LYS A 238 13.59 3.31 -7.86
C LYS A 238 14.15 2.39 -6.78
N GLY A 239 14.82 1.33 -7.19
CA GLY A 239 15.42 0.33 -6.30
C GLY A 239 14.47 -0.79 -5.87
N LEU A 240 13.16 -0.69 -6.08
CA LEU A 240 12.20 -1.77 -5.84
C LEU A 240 12.30 -2.86 -6.90
N TRP A 241 11.92 -4.07 -6.51
CA TRP A 241 11.80 -5.20 -7.42
C TRP A 241 10.43 -5.23 -8.07
N ALA A 242 10.37 -5.62 -9.33
CA ALA A 242 9.14 -5.67 -10.13
C ALA A 242 9.16 -6.86 -11.09
N LEU A 243 8.01 -7.25 -11.59
CA LEU A 243 7.92 -8.06 -12.79
C LEU A 243 8.47 -7.24 -13.97
N PRO A 244 9.17 -7.85 -14.92
CA PRO A 244 9.49 -7.20 -16.19
C PRO A 244 8.20 -6.76 -16.89
N GLY A 245 8.18 -5.52 -17.41
CA GLY A 245 6.98 -5.02 -18.06
C GLY A 245 6.96 -3.51 -18.21
N GLY A 246 6.07 -3.03 -19.07
CA GLY A 246 5.97 -1.61 -19.39
C GLY A 246 4.74 -1.25 -20.20
N PHE A 247 4.75 -0.03 -20.75
CA PHE A 247 3.64 0.51 -21.53
C PHE A 247 3.58 -0.11 -22.91
N ILE A 248 2.34 -0.36 -23.37
CA ILE A 248 2.09 -0.76 -24.75
C ILE A 248 2.40 0.38 -25.71
N ASN A 249 3.01 0.06 -26.85
CA ASN A 249 3.18 1.01 -27.94
C ASN A 249 1.88 1.15 -28.77
N PRO A 250 1.62 2.29 -29.43
CA PRO A 250 0.34 2.56 -30.13
C PRO A 250 -0.06 1.54 -31.21
N LYS A 251 0.87 0.76 -31.73
CA LYS A 251 0.62 -0.24 -32.80
C LYS A 251 1.06 -1.65 -32.40
N GLU A 252 1.11 -1.92 -31.11
CA GLU A 252 1.61 -3.17 -30.56
C GLU A 252 0.46 -3.99 -29.93
N ARG A 253 0.52 -5.31 -30.01
CA ARG A 253 -0.38 -6.18 -29.25
C ARG A 253 0.16 -6.40 -27.85
N LEU A 254 -0.72 -6.68 -26.88
CA LEU A 254 -0.32 -6.92 -25.50
C LEU A 254 0.70 -8.08 -25.35
N GLU A 255 0.52 -9.17 -26.13
CA GLU A 255 1.47 -10.28 -26.12
C GLU A 255 2.85 -9.89 -26.70
N ASP A 256 2.88 -9.03 -27.72
CA ASP A 256 4.13 -8.54 -28.29
C ASP A 256 4.83 -7.58 -27.30
N CYS A 257 4.06 -6.74 -26.64
CA CYS A 257 4.54 -5.84 -25.60
C CYS A 257 5.22 -6.60 -24.45
N VAL A 258 4.55 -7.60 -23.87
CA VAL A 258 5.11 -8.34 -22.73
C VAL A 258 6.42 -9.07 -23.10
N ILE A 259 6.51 -9.61 -24.32
CA ILE A 259 7.75 -10.30 -24.77
C ILE A 259 8.85 -9.28 -25.06
N ARG A 260 8.54 -8.14 -25.68
CA ARG A 260 9.50 -7.07 -25.94
C ARG A 260 10.09 -6.54 -24.62
N GLU A 261 9.22 -6.12 -23.67
CA GLU A 261 9.64 -5.59 -22.35
C GLU A 261 10.49 -6.63 -21.60
N LEU A 262 10.04 -7.89 -21.55
CA LEU A 262 10.80 -8.98 -20.92
C LEU A 262 12.21 -9.10 -21.49
N VAL A 263 12.37 -9.07 -22.82
CA VAL A 263 13.66 -9.19 -23.47
C VAL A 263 14.51 -7.93 -23.29
N GLU A 264 13.91 -6.76 -23.40
CA GLU A 264 14.59 -5.46 -23.25
C GLU A 264 15.14 -5.28 -21.87
N GLU A 265 14.36 -5.54 -20.82
CA GLU A 265 14.74 -5.31 -19.43
C GLU A 265 15.63 -6.40 -18.84
N THR A 266 15.52 -7.65 -19.33
CA THR A 266 16.22 -8.78 -18.70
C THR A 266 17.32 -9.41 -19.55
N LYS A 267 17.38 -9.12 -20.86
CA LYS A 267 18.28 -9.79 -21.83
C LYS A 267 18.29 -11.31 -21.66
N ILE A 268 17.16 -11.87 -21.29
CA ILE A 268 17.01 -13.32 -21.05
C ILE A 268 17.48 -14.14 -22.25
N LYS A 269 18.26 -15.18 -21.99
CA LYS A 269 18.83 -16.05 -23.04
C LYS A 269 17.91 -17.24 -23.37
N VAL A 270 16.67 -16.88 -23.76
CA VAL A 270 15.64 -17.81 -24.23
C VAL A 270 15.10 -17.27 -25.55
N PRO A 271 14.96 -18.07 -26.61
CA PRO A 271 14.37 -17.62 -27.87
C PRO A 271 12.93 -17.15 -27.67
N GLU A 272 12.52 -16.08 -28.35
CA GLU A 272 11.16 -15.50 -28.22
C GLU A 272 10.05 -16.54 -28.50
N ILE A 273 10.25 -17.42 -29.46
CA ILE A 273 9.29 -18.48 -29.75
C ILE A 273 9.04 -19.41 -28.57
N VAL A 274 10.07 -19.63 -27.71
CA VAL A 274 9.96 -20.44 -26.50
C VAL A 274 9.24 -19.63 -25.41
N LEU A 275 9.57 -18.34 -25.26
CA LEU A 275 8.87 -17.44 -24.33
C LEU A 275 7.36 -17.39 -24.65
N ARG A 276 7.00 -17.19 -25.91
CA ARG A 276 5.58 -17.16 -26.35
C ARG A 276 4.87 -18.48 -26.10
N LYS A 277 5.50 -19.62 -26.39
CA LYS A 277 4.95 -20.95 -26.10
C LYS A 277 4.82 -21.22 -24.60
N GLY A 278 5.62 -20.56 -23.79
CA GLY A 278 5.58 -20.63 -22.33
C GLY A 278 4.42 -19.85 -21.72
N ILE A 279 3.71 -19.02 -22.46
CA ILE A 279 2.53 -18.31 -21.95
C ILE A 279 1.41 -19.33 -21.69
N THR A 280 1.11 -19.57 -20.41
CA THR A 280 0.11 -20.55 -19.99
C THR A 280 -1.16 -19.93 -19.44
N TYR A 281 -1.08 -18.65 -18.97
CA TYR A 281 -2.21 -17.93 -18.40
C TYR A 281 -1.98 -16.42 -18.50
N ASN A 282 -3.06 -15.66 -18.47
CA ASN A 282 -2.99 -14.20 -18.31
C ASN A 282 -4.22 -13.70 -17.54
N GLU A 283 -4.05 -12.57 -16.85
CA GLU A 283 -5.12 -11.96 -16.06
C GLU A 283 -4.96 -10.43 -16.07
N VAL A 284 -6.10 -9.71 -16.02
CA VAL A 284 -6.15 -8.25 -15.94
C VAL A 284 -6.10 -7.82 -14.49
N PHE A 285 -5.26 -6.85 -14.18
CA PHE A 285 -5.20 -6.19 -12.89
C PHE A 285 -5.50 -4.69 -13.08
N ASP A 286 -6.61 -4.26 -12.55
CA ASP A 286 -7.21 -2.97 -12.87
C ASP A 286 -7.69 -2.18 -11.66
N HIS A 287 -7.20 -2.46 -10.46
CA HIS A 287 -7.59 -1.70 -9.28
C HIS A 287 -7.34 -0.19 -9.51
N PRO A 288 -8.31 0.71 -9.24
CA PRO A 288 -8.17 2.15 -9.52
C PRO A 288 -6.90 2.78 -8.95
N ASP A 289 -6.51 2.36 -7.76
CA ASP A 289 -5.35 2.88 -7.02
C ASP A 289 -4.08 2.04 -7.16
N ARG A 290 -3.97 1.22 -8.22
CA ARG A 290 -2.79 0.37 -8.37
C ARG A 290 -1.50 1.14 -8.72
N ASP A 291 -1.63 2.27 -9.38
CA ASP A 291 -0.52 3.10 -9.84
C ASP A 291 -0.77 4.59 -9.57
N LEU A 292 0.21 5.26 -8.96
CA LEU A 292 0.11 6.69 -8.64
C LEU A 292 0.31 7.60 -9.86
N ARG A 293 0.75 7.09 -11.00
CA ARG A 293 0.84 7.84 -12.27
C ARG A 293 -0.54 8.16 -12.85
N GLY A 294 -1.55 7.37 -12.51
CA GLY A 294 -2.93 7.53 -12.98
C GLY A 294 -3.63 6.19 -13.15
N ARG A 295 -4.81 6.22 -13.77
CA ARG A 295 -5.59 5.01 -14.04
C ARG A 295 -4.81 4.09 -14.97
N THR A 296 -4.20 3.04 -14.43
CA THR A 296 -3.38 2.07 -15.17
C THR A 296 -4.01 0.69 -15.10
N ILE A 297 -4.14 0.04 -16.22
CA ILE A 297 -4.62 -1.35 -16.34
C ILE A 297 -3.43 -2.17 -16.84
N THR A 298 -3.11 -3.28 -16.19
CA THR A 298 -2.10 -4.20 -16.71
C THR A 298 -2.70 -5.55 -17.08
N MET A 299 -2.21 -6.10 -18.20
CA MET A 299 -2.37 -7.51 -18.52
C MET A 299 -1.11 -8.23 -18.07
N ALA A 300 -1.21 -9.04 -17.03
CA ALA A 300 -0.09 -9.82 -16.54
C ALA A 300 -0.13 -11.24 -17.12
N TYR A 301 1.01 -11.69 -17.62
CA TYR A 301 1.17 -12.98 -18.29
C TYR A 301 1.99 -13.93 -17.43
N LEU A 302 1.47 -15.14 -17.20
CA LEU A 302 2.25 -16.24 -16.63
C LEU A 302 3.00 -16.94 -17.75
N ILE A 303 4.33 -16.96 -17.66
CA ILE A 303 5.23 -17.61 -18.60
C ILE A 303 5.97 -18.73 -17.86
N GLU A 304 5.62 -19.97 -18.16
CA GLU A 304 6.25 -21.16 -17.56
C GLU A 304 7.30 -21.70 -18.51
N LEU A 305 8.55 -21.70 -18.05
CA LEU A 305 9.65 -22.26 -18.82
C LEU A 305 9.96 -23.69 -18.35
N ASP A 306 10.06 -24.59 -19.30
CA ASP A 306 10.49 -25.97 -19.01
C ASP A 306 11.93 -25.98 -18.49
N GLY A 307 12.13 -26.67 -17.38
CA GLY A 307 13.42 -26.66 -16.65
C GLY A 307 14.61 -27.29 -17.36
N GLY A 308 14.44 -27.87 -18.56
CA GLY A 308 15.52 -28.46 -19.33
C GLY A 308 16.49 -29.25 -18.45
N ASN A 309 17.77 -28.85 -18.41
CA ASN A 309 18.80 -29.44 -17.57
C ASN A 309 18.82 -28.91 -16.12
N GLY A 310 17.78 -28.19 -15.66
CA GLY A 310 17.71 -27.63 -14.31
C GLY A 310 18.43 -26.27 -14.14
N GLU A 311 19.12 -25.79 -15.16
CA GLU A 311 19.78 -24.47 -15.11
C GLU A 311 18.79 -23.34 -15.46
N LEU A 312 18.83 -22.27 -14.65
CA LEU A 312 18.08 -21.07 -14.94
C LEU A 312 18.71 -20.28 -16.10
N PRO A 313 17.92 -19.75 -17.03
CA PRO A 313 18.42 -18.91 -18.11
C PRO A 313 19.22 -17.72 -17.59
N ARG A 314 20.31 -17.39 -18.28
CA ARG A 314 21.11 -16.22 -17.97
C ARG A 314 20.31 -14.95 -18.24
N VAL A 315 20.38 -14.01 -17.30
CA VAL A 315 19.70 -12.71 -17.37
C VAL A 315 20.67 -11.59 -17.00
N LYS A 316 20.39 -10.39 -17.49
CA LYS A 316 21.14 -9.17 -17.17
C LYS A 316 20.19 -7.98 -17.24
N GLY A 317 20.15 -7.15 -16.20
CA GLY A 317 19.38 -5.89 -16.23
C GLY A 317 19.86 -4.98 -17.37
N SER A 318 18.93 -4.36 -18.04
CA SER A 318 19.15 -3.45 -19.16
C SER A 318 17.93 -2.54 -19.31
N ASP A 319 18.05 -1.50 -20.10
CA ASP A 319 17.07 -0.45 -20.27
C ASP A 319 16.71 0.20 -18.92
N ASP A 320 15.47 0.24 -18.52
CA ASP A 320 15.01 0.79 -17.24
C ASP A 320 15.32 -0.11 -16.01
N ALA A 321 15.78 -1.35 -16.24
CA ALA A 321 16.14 -2.30 -15.21
C ALA A 321 17.62 -2.21 -14.80
N LYS A 322 17.89 -1.75 -13.57
CA LYS A 322 19.24 -1.74 -12.98
C LYS A 322 19.82 -3.14 -12.84
N LYS A 323 18.98 -4.14 -12.52
CA LYS A 323 19.32 -5.55 -12.37
C LYS A 323 18.18 -6.43 -12.85
N ALA A 324 18.51 -7.64 -13.31
CA ALA A 324 17.56 -8.74 -13.46
C ALA A 324 18.09 -9.95 -12.69
N LYS A 325 17.22 -10.64 -11.95
CA LYS A 325 17.62 -11.75 -11.09
C LYS A 325 16.48 -12.75 -10.89
N TRP A 326 16.84 -14.03 -10.82
CA TRP A 326 15.94 -15.09 -10.39
C TRP A 326 15.89 -15.16 -8.86
N PHE A 327 14.68 -15.21 -8.30
CA PHE A 327 14.41 -15.41 -6.88
C PHE A 327 13.65 -16.70 -6.68
N LYS A 328 13.85 -17.37 -5.55
CA LYS A 328 12.97 -18.47 -5.17
C LYS A 328 11.57 -17.94 -4.89
N LEU A 329 10.53 -18.64 -5.29
CA LEU A 329 9.15 -18.23 -5.01
C LEU A 329 8.89 -18.04 -3.52
N SER A 330 9.49 -18.88 -2.66
CA SER A 330 9.41 -18.74 -1.21
C SER A 330 10.04 -17.45 -0.65
N GLU A 331 11.09 -16.93 -1.29
CA GLU A 331 11.71 -15.66 -0.89
C GLU A 331 10.80 -14.47 -1.23
N VAL A 332 10.09 -14.55 -2.37
CA VAL A 332 9.24 -13.44 -2.85
C VAL A 332 8.01 -13.24 -1.98
N GLU A 333 7.50 -14.28 -1.34
CA GLU A 333 6.36 -14.16 -0.40
C GLU A 333 6.65 -13.20 0.77
N GLU A 334 7.93 -13.08 1.17
CA GLU A 334 8.40 -12.22 2.24
C GLU A 334 8.82 -10.81 1.77
N MET A 335 8.90 -10.60 0.44
CA MET A 335 9.42 -9.37 -0.16
C MET A 335 8.38 -8.24 -0.28
N GLY A 336 7.22 -8.29 0.38
CA GLY A 336 6.12 -7.33 0.15
C GLY A 336 6.55 -5.86 0.15
N GLU A 337 7.39 -5.43 1.09
CA GLU A 337 7.89 -4.06 1.20
C GLU A 337 8.95 -3.66 0.17
N PHE A 338 9.47 -4.62 -0.57
CA PHE A 338 10.51 -4.44 -1.60
C PHE A 338 9.97 -4.60 -3.02
N LEU A 339 8.68 -4.91 -3.16
CA LEU A 339 8.03 -5.08 -4.46
C LEU A 339 7.29 -3.80 -4.87
N TYR A 340 7.44 -3.40 -6.12
CA TYR A 340 6.78 -2.22 -6.66
C TYR A 340 5.26 -2.40 -6.76
N GLY A 341 4.52 -1.37 -6.36
CA GLY A 341 3.07 -1.30 -6.56
C GLY A 341 2.30 -2.49 -6.00
N ASP A 342 1.55 -3.15 -6.87
CA ASP A 342 0.75 -4.34 -6.56
C ASP A 342 1.37 -5.65 -7.07
N HIS A 343 2.66 -5.64 -7.47
CA HIS A 343 3.33 -6.82 -8.04
C HIS A 343 3.35 -8.02 -7.10
N ALA A 344 3.44 -7.80 -5.77
CA ALA A 344 3.30 -8.90 -4.80
C ALA A 344 1.96 -9.65 -4.96
N HIS A 345 0.89 -8.90 -5.25
CA HIS A 345 -0.44 -9.46 -5.45
C HIS A 345 -0.54 -10.19 -6.80
N ILE A 346 -0.05 -9.56 -7.87
CA ILE A 346 0.00 -10.14 -9.21
C ILE A 346 0.75 -11.48 -9.18
N ILE A 347 1.95 -11.50 -8.58
CA ILE A 347 2.77 -12.70 -8.45
C ILE A 347 2.00 -13.80 -7.71
N LYS A 348 1.44 -13.49 -6.55
CA LYS A 348 0.67 -14.47 -5.75
C LYS A 348 -0.49 -15.05 -6.54
N THR A 349 -1.23 -14.22 -7.29
CA THR A 349 -2.36 -14.66 -8.10
C THR A 349 -1.92 -15.58 -9.23
N LEU A 350 -0.91 -15.17 -10.01
CA LEU A 350 -0.45 -15.94 -11.18
C LEU A 350 0.26 -17.23 -10.77
N VAL A 351 1.10 -17.20 -9.73
CA VAL A 351 1.79 -18.43 -9.23
C VAL A 351 0.77 -19.47 -8.73
N ALA A 352 -0.36 -19.05 -8.17
CA ALA A 352 -1.43 -19.96 -7.78
C ALA A 352 -2.10 -20.66 -8.99
N ARG A 353 -1.91 -20.13 -10.21
CA ARG A 353 -2.40 -20.71 -11.49
C ARG A 353 -1.37 -21.57 -12.19
N ALA A 354 -0.08 -21.47 -11.79
CA ALA A 354 0.98 -22.27 -12.39
C ALA A 354 0.67 -23.77 -12.26
N LYS A 355 1.04 -24.53 -13.30
CA LYS A 355 0.89 -25.98 -13.27
C LYS A 355 1.77 -26.54 -12.14
N LYS A 356 1.14 -27.34 -11.29
CA LYS A 356 1.84 -28.07 -10.22
C LYS A 356 2.65 -29.24 -10.78
#